data_3c609cf56e7eb780f3e8b10cd57ee4eb
#
_entry.id   3c609cf56e7eb780f3e8b10cd57ee4eb
#
_cell.length_a   1.000
_cell.length_b   1.000
_cell.length_c   1.000
_cell.angle_alpha   90.00
_cell.angle_beta   90.00
_cell.angle_gamma   90.00
#
_symmetry.space_group_name_H-M   'P 1'
#
loop_
_entity.id
_entity.type
_entity.pdbx_description
1 polymer ?
#
loop_
_entity_poly.entity_id
_entity_poly.type
_entity_poly.pdbx_seq_one_letter_code
_entity_poly.pdbx_strand_id
1 'polypeptide(L)'
;AYEMQRSLVGSEMCIRDRKWIPKTVVDSELQVNENDTQIHIKGREFAYTIDKRTALFTEMKFAGREYLNHPMELNIWRAPTDNDMYIKSEWKKAHYDKAYTRAYTTEVVQGKHGVKITSHASVVAETVQKILDVTITWKIEAAGKIDADIAVTKDDEFPDLPRFGVRMFLDKKLSAVRYFGMGPQESYCDKHQAASHGLYQANVDDLHEDYIRPQENGSHYDCEYVELNNSRYGIVASAEKAFSFNASYYTQEELEKKTHNYELIESDSVVFCVDYALNGIGSNSCGPVVLEQYRFDDVLFRFQFTLIPYVKG
;
A
#
# COMPACT_ATOMS: atom_id res chain seq x y z
N ALA A 1 8.09 -22.07 25.67
CA ALA A 1 8.12 -22.96 24.49
C ALA A 1 7.55 -22.26 23.24
N TYR A 2 6.50 -21.44 23.40
CA TYR A 2 5.84 -20.71 22.30
C TYR A 2 6.69 -19.54 21.77
N GLU A 3 7.36 -18.81 22.66
CA GLU A 3 8.28 -17.72 22.27
C GLU A 3 9.55 -18.22 21.58
N MET A 4 10.07 -19.40 21.97
CA MET A 4 11.23 -20.01 21.30
C MET A 4 10.94 -20.46 19.87
N GLN A 5 9.73 -20.97 19.59
CA GLN A 5 9.32 -21.30 18.23
C GLN A 5 9.17 -20.04 17.36
N ARG A 6 8.68 -18.95 17.91
CA ARG A 6 8.51 -17.67 17.22
C ARG A 6 9.86 -17.04 16.82
N SER A 7 10.89 -17.13 17.69
CA SER A 7 12.21 -16.58 17.39
C SER A 7 13.04 -17.41 16.42
N LEU A 8 12.90 -18.73 16.42
CA LEU A 8 13.67 -19.62 15.55
C LEU A 8 13.07 -19.77 14.15
N VAL A 9 11.75 -19.92 14.04
CA VAL A 9 11.07 -20.09 12.74
C VAL A 9 11.01 -18.75 11.98
N GLY A 10 10.73 -17.65 12.66
CA GLY A 10 10.65 -16.31 12.04
C GLY A 10 12.00 -15.83 11.49
N SER A 11 13.07 -15.96 12.28
CA SER A 11 14.39 -15.45 11.87
C SER A 11 15.03 -16.28 10.74
N GLU A 12 14.88 -17.61 10.73
CA GLU A 12 15.42 -18.45 9.67
C GLU A 12 14.64 -18.32 8.36
N MET A 13 13.31 -18.18 8.42
CA MET A 13 12.49 -17.95 7.22
C MET A 13 12.75 -16.57 6.61
N CYS A 14 12.83 -15.51 7.41
CA CYS A 14 13.21 -14.19 6.93
C CYS A 14 14.60 -14.17 6.27
N ILE A 15 15.58 -14.93 6.81
CA ILE A 15 16.92 -15.03 6.21
C ILE A 15 16.89 -15.80 4.88
N ARG A 16 16.10 -16.85 4.75
CA ARG A 16 15.94 -17.62 3.49
C ARG A 16 15.22 -16.80 2.42
N ASP A 17 14.18 -16.09 2.79
CA ASP A 17 13.33 -15.37 1.85
C ASP A 17 13.93 -14.01 1.45
N ARG A 18 14.69 -13.34 2.31
CA ARG A 18 15.52 -12.19 1.93
C ARG A 18 16.60 -12.52 0.90
N LYS A 19 17.05 -13.78 0.80
CA LYS A 19 17.96 -14.22 -0.27
C LYS A 19 17.30 -14.32 -1.63
N TRP A 20 15.97 -14.32 -1.67
CA TRP A 20 15.23 -14.42 -2.92
C TRP A 20 14.95 -13.07 -3.59
N ILE A 21 15.14 -11.96 -2.90
CA ILE A 21 15.10 -10.63 -3.52
C ILE A 21 16.26 -10.55 -4.53
N PRO A 22 16.00 -10.40 -5.83
CA PRO A 22 17.03 -10.36 -6.83
C PRO A 22 18.05 -9.26 -6.50
N LYS A 23 19.29 -9.63 -6.21
CA LYS A 23 20.39 -8.65 -6.09
C LYS A 23 20.82 -8.27 -7.50
N THR A 24 20.12 -7.36 -8.10
CA THR A 24 20.52 -6.80 -9.39
C THR A 24 21.34 -5.53 -9.15
N VAL A 25 22.64 -5.69 -9.05
CA VAL A 25 23.56 -4.55 -9.23
C VAL A 25 23.74 -4.38 -10.73
N VAL A 26 23.08 -3.42 -11.32
CA VAL A 26 23.28 -3.04 -12.71
C VAL A 26 24.08 -1.74 -12.71
N ASP A 27 25.30 -1.79 -13.20
CA ASP A 27 26.13 -0.59 -13.46
C ASP A 27 25.68 0.01 -14.80
N SER A 28 24.54 0.69 -14.79
CA SER A 28 23.99 1.37 -15.96
C SER A 28 23.55 2.77 -15.57
N GLU A 29 23.78 3.72 -16.45
CA GLU A 29 23.29 5.08 -16.28
C GLU A 29 21.77 5.12 -16.45
N LEU A 30 21.11 5.87 -15.57
CA LEU A 30 19.70 6.22 -15.69
C LEU A 30 19.54 7.42 -16.60
N GLN A 31 18.55 7.39 -17.46
CA GLN A 31 18.07 8.54 -18.20
C GLN A 31 16.90 9.14 -17.46
N VAL A 32 17.03 10.38 -17.02
CA VAL A 32 15.98 11.12 -16.35
C VAL A 32 15.64 12.33 -17.20
N ASN A 33 14.39 12.39 -17.65
CA ASN A 33 13.86 13.50 -18.42
C ASN A 33 12.64 14.04 -17.71
N GLU A 34 12.55 15.34 -17.54
CA GLU A 34 11.40 15.99 -16.94
C GLU A 34 10.83 17.06 -17.87
N ASN A 35 9.51 17.21 -17.79
CA ASN A 35 8.76 18.30 -18.38
C ASN A 35 7.93 19.01 -17.30
N ASP A 36 7.00 19.87 -17.68
CA ASP A 36 6.19 20.64 -16.74
C ASP A 36 5.32 19.78 -15.82
N THR A 37 4.89 18.59 -16.26
CA THR A 37 3.92 17.75 -15.58
C THR A 37 4.45 16.39 -15.18
N GLN A 38 5.52 15.88 -15.78
CA GLN A 38 5.98 14.51 -15.62
C GLN A 38 7.50 14.42 -15.47
N ILE A 39 7.91 13.35 -14.79
CA ILE A 39 9.30 12.91 -14.69
C ILE A 39 9.35 11.49 -15.26
N HIS A 40 10.15 11.31 -16.32
CA HIS A 40 10.37 10.01 -16.95
C HIS A 40 11.74 9.48 -16.54
N ILE A 41 11.77 8.30 -15.94
CA ILE A 41 12.98 7.62 -15.47
C ILE A 41 13.12 6.33 -16.25
N LYS A 42 14.19 6.21 -17.03
CA LYS A 42 14.45 5.05 -17.87
C LYS A 42 15.79 4.42 -17.48
N GLY A 43 15.76 3.16 -17.09
CA GLY A 43 16.91 2.29 -16.93
C GLY A 43 17.01 1.29 -18.09
N ARG A 44 17.90 0.31 -17.95
CA ARG A 44 18.12 -0.71 -18.97
C ARG A 44 16.85 -1.55 -19.23
N GLU A 45 16.15 -1.94 -18.16
CA GLU A 45 15.01 -2.86 -18.22
C GLU A 45 13.71 -2.24 -17.73
N PHE A 46 13.71 -0.98 -17.31
CA PHE A 46 12.53 -0.34 -16.79
C PHE A 46 12.33 1.06 -17.35
N ALA A 47 11.08 1.50 -17.30
CA ALA A 47 10.68 2.88 -17.57
C ALA A 47 9.52 3.23 -16.63
N TYR A 48 9.72 4.25 -15.80
CA TYR A 48 8.75 4.75 -14.84
C TYR A 48 8.40 6.19 -15.14
N THR A 49 7.15 6.54 -14.90
CA THR A 49 6.67 7.92 -15.04
C THR A 49 6.02 8.36 -13.73
N ILE A 50 6.45 9.51 -13.22
CA ILE A 50 5.86 10.17 -12.05
C ILE A 50 5.18 11.46 -12.49
N ASP A 51 3.92 11.65 -12.07
CA ASP A 51 3.19 12.90 -12.25
C ASP A 51 3.61 13.93 -11.19
N LYS A 52 4.13 15.08 -11.60
CA LYS A 52 4.55 16.18 -10.72
C LYS A 52 3.38 16.81 -9.94
N ARG A 53 2.14 16.63 -10.40
CA ARG A 53 0.94 17.17 -9.73
C ARG A 53 0.54 16.36 -8.52
N THR A 54 0.89 15.06 -8.49
CA THR A 54 0.55 14.13 -7.41
C THR A 54 1.78 13.59 -6.71
N ALA A 55 2.97 13.68 -7.32
CA ALA A 55 4.22 13.06 -6.88
C ALA A 55 4.19 11.52 -6.89
N LEU A 56 3.27 10.90 -7.62
CA LEU A 56 3.02 9.45 -7.63
C LEU A 56 3.23 8.87 -9.03
N PHE A 57 3.49 7.55 -9.08
CA PHE A 57 3.71 6.84 -10.33
C PHE A 57 2.41 6.75 -11.14
N THR A 58 2.48 7.09 -12.41
CA THR A 58 1.42 6.90 -13.39
C THR A 58 1.67 5.72 -14.30
N GLU A 59 2.95 5.36 -14.49
CA GLU A 59 3.37 4.20 -15.28
C GLU A 59 4.55 3.51 -14.62
N MET A 60 4.51 2.19 -14.60
CA MET A 60 5.59 1.34 -14.12
C MET A 60 5.80 0.19 -15.11
N LYS A 61 6.76 0.35 -16.01
CA LYS A 61 7.18 -0.70 -16.95
C LYS A 61 8.46 -1.36 -16.48
N PHE A 62 8.48 -2.69 -16.46
CA PHE A 62 9.68 -3.48 -16.20
C PHE A 62 9.77 -4.67 -17.17
N ALA A 63 10.94 -4.86 -17.79
CA ALA A 63 11.18 -5.87 -18.82
C ALA A 63 10.09 -5.88 -19.92
N GLY A 64 9.68 -4.69 -20.38
CA GLY A 64 8.67 -4.51 -21.42
C GLY A 64 7.21 -4.76 -20.97
N ARG A 65 6.94 -4.96 -19.67
CA ARG A 65 5.60 -5.20 -19.12
C ARG A 65 5.13 -4.00 -18.32
N GLU A 66 3.88 -3.62 -18.49
CA GLU A 66 3.21 -2.65 -17.63
C GLU A 66 2.75 -3.32 -16.33
N TYR A 67 3.01 -2.69 -15.20
CA TYR A 67 2.60 -3.15 -13.87
C TYR A 67 1.39 -2.38 -13.35
N LEU A 68 1.24 -1.10 -13.72
CA LEU A 68 0.12 -0.25 -13.32
C LEU A 68 -0.89 -0.11 -14.46
N ASN A 69 -2.13 -0.50 -14.23
CA ASN A 69 -3.25 -0.21 -15.13
C ASN A 69 -3.78 1.22 -14.94
N HIS A 70 -3.69 1.74 -13.71
CA HIS A 70 -4.10 3.10 -13.34
C HIS A 70 -3.04 3.75 -12.46
N PRO A 71 -3.00 5.09 -12.37
CA PRO A 71 -2.05 5.80 -11.51
C PRO A 71 -2.10 5.33 -10.06
N MET A 72 -0.92 5.30 -9.41
CA MET A 72 -0.80 5.08 -7.96
C MET A 72 -1.45 6.22 -7.20
N GLU A 73 -1.96 5.93 -6.01
CA GLU A 73 -2.58 6.92 -5.12
C GLU A 73 -2.04 6.81 -3.70
N LEU A 74 -1.97 7.92 -2.98
CA LEU A 74 -1.97 7.88 -1.52
C LEU A 74 -3.40 7.59 -1.07
N ASN A 75 -3.57 6.60 -0.21
CA ASN A 75 -4.88 6.13 0.20
C ASN A 75 -5.07 6.33 1.71
N ILE A 76 -6.11 7.10 2.06
CA ILE A 76 -6.54 7.28 3.44
C ILE A 76 -7.96 6.74 3.68
N TRP A 77 -8.57 6.07 2.68
CA TRP A 77 -9.93 5.60 2.74
C TRP A 77 -10.03 4.07 2.85
N ARG A 78 -10.95 3.59 3.67
CA ARG A 78 -11.45 2.20 3.65
C ARG A 78 -12.97 2.19 3.47
N ALA A 79 -13.51 1.13 2.89
CA ALA A 79 -14.95 0.90 2.89
C ALA A 79 -15.41 0.72 4.34
N PRO A 80 -16.24 1.62 4.90
CA PRO A 80 -16.60 1.55 6.30
C PRO A 80 -17.24 0.21 6.66
N THR A 81 -16.78 -0.39 7.76
CA THR A 81 -17.36 -1.61 8.31
C THR A 81 -18.64 -1.31 9.10
N ASP A 82 -19.39 -2.34 9.47
CA ASP A 82 -20.55 -2.18 10.35
C ASP A 82 -20.15 -1.56 11.70
N ASN A 83 -18.92 -1.84 12.17
CA ASN A 83 -18.40 -1.26 13.39
C ASN A 83 -17.99 0.22 13.24
N ASP A 84 -17.79 0.71 12.02
CA ASP A 84 -17.51 2.13 11.74
C ASP A 84 -18.78 2.99 11.70
N MET A 85 -19.95 2.46 12.07
CA MET A 85 -21.24 3.13 11.88
C MET A 85 -21.34 4.56 12.44
N TYR A 86 -20.56 4.88 13.47
CA TYR A 86 -20.51 6.23 14.05
C TYR A 86 -19.38 7.07 13.44
N ILE A 87 -18.15 6.53 13.42
CA ILE A 87 -16.98 7.30 12.97
C ILE A 87 -17.03 7.61 11.48
N LYS A 88 -17.68 6.79 10.66
CA LYS A 88 -17.83 7.05 9.21
C LYS A 88 -18.49 8.39 8.90
N SER A 89 -19.36 8.89 9.79
CA SER A 89 -19.98 10.21 9.61
C SER A 89 -18.96 11.32 9.75
N GLU A 90 -17.99 11.18 10.65
CA GLU A 90 -16.89 12.15 10.81
C GLU A 90 -15.91 12.06 9.62
N TRP A 91 -15.57 10.84 9.17
CA TRP A 91 -14.76 10.66 7.98
C TRP A 91 -15.39 11.27 6.72
N LYS A 92 -16.72 11.13 6.55
CA LYS A 92 -17.47 11.73 5.44
C LYS A 92 -17.52 13.26 5.53
N LYS A 93 -17.69 13.82 6.74
CA LYS A 93 -17.60 15.28 6.97
C LYS A 93 -16.21 15.80 6.67
N ALA A 94 -15.17 15.03 6.99
CA ALA A 94 -13.78 15.35 6.66
C ALA A 94 -13.42 15.08 5.18
N HIS A 95 -14.35 14.56 4.38
CA HIS A 95 -14.18 14.22 2.97
C HIS A 95 -13.04 13.22 2.68
N TYR A 96 -12.76 12.31 3.59
CA TYR A 96 -11.70 11.31 3.40
C TYR A 96 -11.95 10.39 2.20
N ASP A 97 -13.21 10.11 1.88
CA ASP A 97 -13.66 9.34 0.71
C ASP A 97 -13.43 10.05 -0.64
N LYS A 98 -13.08 11.34 -0.61
CA LYS A 98 -12.83 12.17 -1.80
C LYS A 98 -11.45 12.82 -1.78
N ALA A 99 -10.59 12.34 -0.89
CA ALA A 99 -9.26 12.87 -0.72
C ALA A 99 -8.36 12.49 -1.90
N TYR A 100 -7.49 13.41 -2.30
CA TYR A 100 -6.50 13.21 -3.35
C TYR A 100 -5.19 13.91 -3.00
N THR A 101 -4.11 13.49 -3.64
CA THR A 101 -2.79 14.07 -3.43
C THR A 101 -2.57 15.26 -4.36
N ARG A 102 -2.07 16.37 -3.81
CA ARG A 102 -1.66 17.56 -4.55
C ARG A 102 -0.23 17.93 -4.19
N ALA A 103 0.67 17.81 -5.15
CA ALA A 103 2.06 18.21 -4.99
C ALA A 103 2.26 19.69 -5.36
N TYR A 104 3.21 20.33 -4.69
CA TYR A 104 3.52 21.77 -4.84
C TYR A 104 4.92 21.97 -5.41
N THR A 105 5.90 21.18 -4.94
CA THR A 105 7.28 21.26 -5.38
C THR A 105 7.84 19.88 -5.57
N THR A 106 8.75 19.73 -6.54
CA THR A 106 9.45 18.49 -6.78
C THR A 106 10.91 18.80 -7.13
N GLU A 107 11.81 18.14 -6.43
CA GLU A 107 13.25 18.19 -6.65
C GLU A 107 13.73 16.84 -7.17
N VAL A 108 14.56 16.87 -8.22
CA VAL A 108 15.15 15.68 -8.83
C VAL A 108 16.66 15.74 -8.68
N VAL A 109 17.25 14.77 -8.00
CA VAL A 109 18.70 14.66 -7.81
C VAL A 109 19.18 13.34 -8.42
N GLN A 110 19.86 13.43 -9.55
CA GLN A 110 20.46 12.27 -10.20
C GLN A 110 21.84 11.96 -9.63
N GLY A 111 22.03 10.74 -9.16
CA GLY A 111 23.31 10.19 -8.70
C GLY A 111 23.91 9.21 -9.70
N LYS A 112 25.09 8.67 -9.38
CA LYS A 112 25.81 7.72 -10.25
C LYS A 112 25.01 6.41 -10.51
N HIS A 113 24.27 5.92 -9.52
CA HIS A 113 23.59 4.60 -9.57
C HIS A 113 22.09 4.68 -9.33
N GLY A 114 21.51 5.86 -9.36
CA GLY A 114 20.09 6.05 -9.09
C GLY A 114 19.67 7.51 -9.17
N VAL A 115 18.38 7.73 -8.98
CA VAL A 115 17.76 9.04 -8.88
C VAL A 115 16.97 9.15 -7.60
N LYS A 116 17.03 10.30 -6.94
CA LYS A 116 16.22 10.68 -5.80
C LYS A 116 15.25 11.77 -6.23
N ILE A 117 13.97 11.56 -6.01
CA ILE A 117 12.92 12.52 -6.32
C ILE A 117 12.20 12.83 -5.00
N THR A 118 12.23 14.08 -4.59
CA THR A 118 11.59 14.55 -3.34
C THR A 118 10.52 15.57 -3.69
N SER A 119 9.29 15.32 -3.24
CA SER A 119 8.15 16.19 -3.48
C SER A 119 7.51 16.59 -2.17
N HIS A 120 7.15 17.88 -2.03
CA HIS A 120 6.26 18.36 -1.00
C HIS A 120 4.84 18.39 -1.54
N ALA A 121 3.94 17.72 -0.85
CA ALA A 121 2.57 17.53 -1.25
C ALA A 121 1.62 17.63 -0.06
N SER A 122 0.34 17.60 -0.32
CA SER A 122 -0.71 17.47 0.69
C SER A 122 -1.75 16.47 0.21
N VAL A 123 -2.38 15.80 1.16
CA VAL A 123 -3.65 15.12 0.93
C VAL A 123 -4.75 16.12 1.25
N VAL A 124 -5.58 16.40 0.27
CA VAL A 124 -6.62 17.41 0.30
C VAL A 124 -7.93 16.86 -0.24
N ALA A 125 -9.04 17.54 0.04
CA ALA A 125 -10.31 17.31 -0.61
C ALA A 125 -10.97 18.63 -0.97
N GLU A 126 -11.98 18.59 -1.83
CA GLU A 126 -12.75 19.79 -2.14
C GLU A 126 -13.45 20.35 -0.89
N THR A 127 -13.44 21.68 -0.76
CA THR A 127 -14.14 22.43 0.31
C THR A 127 -13.65 22.21 1.74
N VAL A 128 -12.59 21.41 1.96
CA VAL A 128 -11.97 21.22 3.27
C VAL A 128 -10.54 21.73 3.27
N GLN A 129 -10.01 21.98 4.47
CA GLN A 129 -8.62 22.33 4.66
C GLN A 129 -7.73 21.12 4.35
N LYS A 130 -6.43 21.36 4.30
CA LYS A 130 -5.43 20.33 4.11
C LYS A 130 -5.50 19.28 5.24
N ILE A 131 -5.74 18.02 4.86
CA ILE A 131 -5.87 16.91 5.79
C ILE A 131 -4.49 16.48 6.28
N LEU A 132 -3.56 16.25 5.31
CA LEU A 132 -2.19 15.83 5.58
C LEU A 132 -1.19 16.70 4.83
N ASP A 133 -0.08 17.05 5.49
CA ASP A 133 1.16 17.44 4.85
C ASP A 133 2.02 16.21 4.63
N VAL A 134 2.53 16.05 3.41
CA VAL A 134 3.36 14.90 3.07
C VAL A 134 4.64 15.33 2.35
N THR A 135 5.77 14.74 2.74
CA THR A 135 6.99 14.78 1.96
C THR A 135 7.25 13.39 1.42
N ILE A 136 7.14 13.23 0.11
CA ILE A 136 7.32 11.95 -0.58
C ILE A 136 8.70 11.93 -1.21
N THR A 137 9.52 10.95 -0.85
CA THR A 137 10.82 10.71 -1.46
C THR A 137 10.85 9.34 -2.11
N TRP A 138 11.06 9.31 -3.41
CA TRP A 138 11.35 8.11 -4.18
C TRP A 138 12.85 8.04 -4.48
N LYS A 139 13.48 6.91 -4.13
CA LYS A 139 14.83 6.58 -4.58
C LYS A 139 14.72 5.42 -5.55
N ILE A 140 15.13 5.62 -6.78
CA ILE A 140 15.03 4.63 -7.86
C ILE A 140 16.45 4.23 -8.24
N GLU A 141 16.79 2.96 -8.02
CA GLU A 141 18.10 2.40 -8.38
C GLU A 141 18.18 2.04 -9.87
N ALA A 142 19.38 1.96 -10.40
CA ALA A 142 19.61 1.58 -11.80
C ALA A 142 19.05 0.21 -12.20
N ALA A 143 18.83 -0.66 -11.22
CA ALA A 143 18.18 -1.96 -11.38
C ALA A 143 16.63 -1.90 -11.40
N GLY A 144 16.03 -0.74 -11.18
CA GLY A 144 14.58 -0.55 -11.16
C GLY A 144 13.94 -0.77 -9.78
N LYS A 145 14.72 -1.01 -8.73
CA LYS A 145 14.23 -1.04 -7.34
C LYS A 145 13.81 0.37 -6.93
N ILE A 146 12.71 0.47 -6.22
CA ILE A 146 12.12 1.72 -5.73
C ILE A 146 12.08 1.68 -4.21
N ASP A 147 12.79 2.59 -3.54
CA ASP A 147 12.64 2.82 -2.11
C ASP A 147 11.77 4.07 -1.90
N ALA A 148 10.72 3.91 -1.14
CA ALA A 148 9.80 4.96 -0.72
C ALA A 148 10.11 5.45 0.68
N ASP A 149 9.98 6.74 0.89
CA ASP A 149 10.09 7.38 2.19
C ASP A 149 9.07 8.53 2.26
N ILE A 150 8.01 8.32 3.02
CA ILE A 150 6.88 9.23 3.12
C ILE A 150 6.78 9.74 4.55
N ALA A 151 7.13 11.02 4.77
CA ALA A 151 6.94 11.70 6.04
C ALA A 151 5.60 12.42 6.02
N VAL A 152 4.82 12.25 7.07
CA VAL A 152 3.43 12.72 7.15
C VAL A 152 3.21 13.51 8.44
N THR A 153 2.52 14.65 8.30
CA THR A 153 1.95 15.40 9.42
C THR A 153 0.45 15.53 9.17
N LYS A 154 -0.36 15.00 10.08
CA LYS A 154 -1.82 15.14 10.08
C LYS A 154 -2.20 16.43 10.80
N ASP A 155 -3.18 17.13 10.30
CA ASP A 155 -3.84 18.19 11.05
C ASP A 155 -4.68 17.54 12.18
N ASP A 156 -4.43 17.92 13.42
CA ASP A 156 -5.05 17.35 14.61
C ASP A 156 -6.53 17.71 14.80
N GLU A 157 -7.03 18.69 14.05
CA GLU A 157 -8.47 18.99 13.99
C GLU A 157 -9.27 17.93 13.19
N PHE A 158 -8.60 17.12 12.37
CA PHE A 158 -9.22 16.03 11.61
C PHE A 158 -9.34 14.75 12.41
N PRO A 159 -10.39 13.94 12.20
CA PRO A 159 -10.59 12.68 12.90
C PRO A 159 -9.46 11.67 12.63
N ASP A 160 -9.45 10.57 13.41
CA ASP A 160 -8.55 9.42 13.21
C ASP A 160 -8.61 8.94 11.75
N LEU A 161 -7.46 8.59 11.18
CA LEU A 161 -7.43 8.11 9.81
C LEU A 161 -8.00 6.68 9.70
N PRO A 162 -8.85 6.37 8.72
CA PRO A 162 -9.25 4.98 8.43
C PRO A 162 -8.06 4.08 8.11
N ARG A 163 -7.14 4.61 7.31
CA ARG A 163 -5.87 4.00 6.91
C ARG A 163 -4.91 5.04 6.37
N PHE A 164 -3.63 4.68 6.22
CA PHE A 164 -2.68 5.43 5.41
C PHE A 164 -1.73 4.47 4.71
N GLY A 165 -1.62 4.61 3.40
CA GLY A 165 -0.69 3.85 2.58
C GLY A 165 -0.70 4.28 1.12
N VAL A 166 -0.15 3.42 0.26
CA VAL A 166 -0.24 3.56 -1.19
C VAL A 166 -1.20 2.53 -1.75
N ARG A 167 -1.99 2.94 -2.73
CA ARG A 167 -2.90 2.08 -3.49
C ARG A 167 -2.40 1.99 -4.92
N MET A 168 -2.17 0.78 -5.39
CA MET A 168 -1.74 0.47 -6.74
C MET A 168 -2.79 -0.37 -7.45
N PHE A 169 -2.99 -0.10 -8.72
CA PHE A 169 -3.90 -0.85 -9.59
C PHE A 169 -3.04 -1.69 -10.53
N LEU A 170 -2.73 -2.92 -10.11
CA LEU A 170 -1.80 -3.79 -10.81
C LEU A 170 -2.47 -4.62 -11.91
N ASP A 171 -1.66 -5.08 -12.88
CA ASP A 171 -2.13 -6.04 -13.89
C ASP A 171 -2.84 -7.22 -13.21
N LYS A 172 -4.09 -7.47 -13.59
CA LYS A 172 -4.96 -8.52 -13.04
C LYS A 172 -4.35 -9.94 -13.11
N LYS A 173 -3.35 -10.13 -13.96
CA LYS A 173 -2.58 -11.38 -14.04
C LYS A 173 -1.68 -11.64 -12.84
N LEU A 174 -1.41 -10.64 -11.99
CA LEU A 174 -0.66 -10.79 -10.76
C LEU A 174 -1.56 -11.29 -9.62
N SER A 175 -2.17 -12.45 -9.81
CA SER A 175 -3.19 -13.02 -8.94
C SER A 175 -2.68 -13.92 -7.83
N ALA A 176 -1.44 -14.39 -7.91
CA ALA A 176 -0.83 -15.20 -6.86
C ALA A 176 -0.17 -14.29 -5.82
N VAL A 177 -0.48 -14.54 -4.56
CA VAL A 177 0.02 -13.77 -3.41
C VAL A 177 0.87 -14.66 -2.54
N ARG A 178 2.03 -14.16 -2.12
CA ARG A 178 2.90 -14.78 -1.13
C ARG A 178 3.34 -13.72 -0.14
N TYR A 179 3.17 -13.97 1.15
CA TYR A 179 3.51 -12.99 2.16
C TYR A 179 4.04 -13.63 3.43
N PHE A 180 4.78 -12.85 4.20
CA PHE A 180 5.21 -13.19 5.55
C PHE A 180 4.63 -12.15 6.52
N GLY A 181 3.70 -12.59 7.36
CA GLY A 181 2.90 -11.74 8.24
C GLY A 181 1.81 -12.54 8.95
N MET A 182 0.82 -11.84 9.50
CA MET A 182 -0.32 -12.48 10.17
C MET A 182 -1.31 -13.05 9.17
N GLY A 183 -1.60 -14.35 9.27
CA GLY A 183 -2.48 -15.09 8.37
C GLY A 183 -2.89 -16.47 8.92
N PRO A 184 -3.51 -17.34 8.11
CA PRO A 184 -3.94 -17.12 6.72
C PRO A 184 -5.20 -16.25 6.57
N GLN A 185 -6.01 -16.09 7.64
CA GLN A 185 -7.22 -15.27 7.65
C GLN A 185 -6.88 -13.79 7.66
N GLU A 186 -7.83 -12.94 7.28
CA GLU A 186 -7.71 -11.49 7.42
C GLU A 186 -7.33 -11.11 8.85
N SER A 187 -6.52 -10.09 8.96
CA SER A 187 -6.04 -9.62 10.25
C SER A 187 -5.85 -8.10 10.27
N TYR A 188 -6.12 -7.51 11.43
CA TYR A 188 -5.99 -6.09 11.71
C TYR A 188 -5.31 -5.91 13.07
N CYS A 189 -4.88 -4.72 13.41
CA CYS A 189 -4.16 -4.46 14.66
C CYS A 189 -4.93 -4.92 15.92
N ASP A 190 -6.26 -4.91 15.89
CA ASP A 190 -7.16 -5.35 16.97
C ASP A 190 -7.92 -6.67 16.66
N LYS A 191 -7.76 -7.22 15.44
CA LYS A 191 -8.43 -8.45 15.00
C LYS A 191 -7.41 -9.40 14.35
N HIS A 192 -6.63 -10.11 15.17
CA HIS A 192 -5.60 -11.04 14.68
C HIS A 192 -5.42 -12.30 15.55
N GLN A 193 -6.33 -12.56 16.50
CA GLN A 193 -6.21 -13.69 17.41
C GLN A 193 -6.41 -15.05 16.73
N ALA A 194 -7.13 -15.10 15.62
CA ALA A 194 -7.30 -16.31 14.80
C ALA A 194 -6.15 -16.51 13.82
N ALA A 195 -5.29 -15.52 13.63
CA ALA A 195 -4.14 -15.56 12.73
C ALA A 195 -2.85 -15.91 13.49
N SER A 196 -1.85 -16.39 12.76
CA SER A 196 -0.51 -16.59 13.26
C SER A 196 0.51 -15.97 12.31
N HIS A 197 1.65 -15.52 12.87
CA HIS A 197 2.71 -14.96 12.05
C HIS A 197 3.45 -16.09 11.32
N GLY A 198 3.52 -16.03 10.00
CA GLY A 198 4.10 -17.07 9.18
C GLY A 198 4.19 -16.73 7.70
N LEU A 199 4.69 -17.70 6.92
CA LEU A 199 4.72 -17.63 5.47
C LEU A 199 3.45 -18.24 4.88
N TYR A 200 2.75 -17.45 4.07
CA TYR A 200 1.50 -17.86 3.45
C TYR A 200 1.52 -17.67 1.94
N GLN A 201 0.71 -18.47 1.26
CA GLN A 201 0.45 -18.36 -0.17
C GLN A 201 -1.06 -18.49 -0.39
N ALA A 202 -1.59 -17.62 -1.24
CA ALA A 202 -3.00 -17.55 -1.59
C ALA A 202 -3.15 -17.02 -3.03
N ASN A 203 -4.34 -17.01 -3.56
CA ASN A 203 -4.68 -16.15 -4.69
C ASN A 203 -5.43 -14.92 -4.17
N VAL A 204 -5.53 -13.89 -4.97
CA VAL A 204 -6.26 -12.65 -4.62
C VAL A 204 -7.71 -12.96 -4.24
N ASP A 205 -8.36 -13.91 -4.94
CA ASP A 205 -9.73 -14.35 -4.61
C ASP A 205 -9.84 -14.94 -3.21
N ASP A 206 -8.82 -15.71 -2.78
CA ASP A 206 -8.80 -16.39 -1.48
C ASP A 206 -8.65 -15.43 -0.30
N LEU A 207 -8.24 -14.18 -0.57
CA LEU A 207 -8.07 -13.13 0.45
C LEU A 207 -9.36 -12.31 0.68
N HIS A 208 -10.37 -12.50 -0.17
CA HIS A 208 -11.64 -11.80 -0.04
C HIS A 208 -12.54 -12.50 0.98
N GLU A 209 -13.07 -11.72 1.93
CA GLU A 209 -14.10 -12.16 2.86
C GLU A 209 -15.48 -11.75 2.33
N ASP A 210 -16.29 -12.72 2.04
CA ASP A 210 -17.60 -12.53 1.38
C ASP A 210 -18.69 -12.09 2.37
N TYR A 211 -18.48 -10.93 3.02
CA TYR A 211 -19.48 -10.33 3.89
C TYR A 211 -20.77 -10.04 3.13
N ILE A 212 -21.93 -10.39 3.70
CA ILE A 212 -23.25 -10.16 3.08
C ILE A 212 -23.40 -8.71 2.63
N ARG A 213 -23.02 -7.76 3.51
CA ARG A 213 -22.87 -6.37 3.17
C ARG A 213 -21.38 -6.07 2.93
N PRO A 214 -21.00 -5.74 1.70
CA PRO A 214 -19.62 -5.41 1.38
C PRO A 214 -19.07 -4.29 2.25
N GLN A 215 -17.84 -4.48 2.72
CA GLN A 215 -17.13 -3.58 3.62
C GLN A 215 -15.63 -3.88 3.54
N GLU A 216 -14.78 -3.12 4.24
CA GLU A 216 -13.34 -3.40 4.34
C GLU A 216 -13.12 -4.84 4.80
N ASN A 217 -12.31 -5.58 4.06
CA ASN A 217 -11.96 -6.96 4.36
C ASN A 217 -10.63 -7.35 3.74
N GLY A 218 -10.09 -8.51 4.12
CA GLY A 218 -8.94 -9.15 3.49
C GLY A 218 -7.61 -8.45 3.74
N SER A 219 -7.50 -7.56 4.75
CA SER A 219 -6.21 -7.03 5.15
C SER A 219 -5.38 -8.05 5.91
N HIS A 220 -4.06 -7.97 5.80
CA HIS A 220 -3.10 -8.76 6.56
C HIS A 220 -2.16 -7.83 7.32
N TYR A 221 -2.15 -8.00 8.65
CA TYR A 221 -1.42 -7.17 9.60
C TYR A 221 -0.02 -7.75 9.89
N ASP A 222 0.89 -6.90 10.38
CA ASP A 222 2.23 -7.27 10.86
C ASP A 222 3.04 -8.04 9.80
N CYS A 223 3.07 -7.50 8.57
CA CYS A 223 3.78 -8.09 7.44
C CYS A 223 5.18 -7.51 7.26
N GLU A 224 6.16 -8.36 6.93
CA GLU A 224 7.51 -7.94 6.57
C GLU A 224 7.67 -7.80 5.06
N TYR A 225 6.98 -8.64 4.28
CA TYR A 225 6.89 -8.52 2.83
C TYR A 225 5.61 -9.15 2.30
N VAL A 226 5.26 -8.73 1.09
CA VAL A 226 4.23 -9.33 0.25
C VAL A 226 4.68 -9.31 -1.20
N GLU A 227 4.42 -10.40 -1.90
CA GLU A 227 4.70 -10.59 -3.31
C GLU A 227 3.40 -10.87 -4.05
N LEU A 228 3.10 -10.07 -5.09
CA LEU A 228 2.08 -10.39 -6.07
C LEU A 228 2.75 -10.85 -7.34
N ASN A 229 2.36 -12.02 -7.85
CA ASN A 229 3.04 -12.62 -8.98
C ASN A 229 2.14 -13.49 -9.85
N ASN A 230 2.72 -13.92 -10.95
CA ASN A 230 2.28 -15.05 -11.76
C ASN A 230 3.48 -15.94 -12.10
N SER A 231 3.31 -16.90 -13.00
CA SER A 231 4.41 -17.80 -13.38
C SER A 231 5.61 -17.11 -14.04
N ARG A 232 5.46 -15.84 -14.48
CA ARG A 232 6.46 -15.14 -15.33
C ARG A 232 7.06 -13.89 -14.69
N TYR A 233 6.31 -13.14 -13.91
CA TYR A 233 6.74 -11.88 -13.33
C TYR A 233 5.94 -11.54 -12.07
N GLY A 234 6.43 -10.57 -11.31
CA GLY A 234 5.78 -10.14 -10.08
C GLY A 234 6.35 -8.83 -9.54
N ILE A 235 5.78 -8.41 -8.44
CA ILE A 235 6.23 -7.26 -7.65
C ILE A 235 6.27 -7.65 -6.19
N VAL A 236 7.35 -7.28 -5.51
CA VAL A 236 7.50 -7.44 -4.06
C VAL A 236 7.39 -6.08 -3.40
N ALA A 237 6.58 -5.98 -2.35
CA ALA A 237 6.63 -4.88 -1.39
C ALA A 237 7.21 -5.41 -0.09
N SER A 238 8.16 -4.67 0.50
CA SER A 238 8.80 -5.02 1.77
C SER A 238 9.14 -3.78 2.58
N ALA A 239 9.25 -3.91 3.90
CA ALA A 239 9.67 -2.82 4.77
C ALA A 239 10.52 -3.35 5.95
N GLU A 240 11.31 -2.47 6.57
CA GLU A 240 12.05 -2.82 7.80
C GLU A 240 11.12 -2.87 9.01
N LYS A 241 10.12 -1.97 9.05
CA LYS A 241 9.04 -2.00 10.03
C LYS A 241 7.86 -2.73 9.44
N ALA A 242 7.21 -3.55 10.25
CA ALA A 242 6.01 -4.24 9.82
C ALA A 242 4.95 -3.26 9.28
N PHE A 243 4.24 -3.71 8.28
CA PHE A 243 3.21 -2.97 7.59
C PHE A 243 1.97 -3.86 7.40
N SER A 244 0.89 -3.31 6.88
CA SER A 244 -0.27 -4.09 6.46
C SER A 244 -0.40 -4.06 4.94
N PHE A 245 -0.97 -5.12 4.36
CA PHE A 245 -1.34 -5.10 2.95
C PHE A 245 -2.77 -5.59 2.74
N ASN A 246 -3.34 -5.19 1.63
CA ASN A 246 -4.58 -5.72 1.10
C ASN A 246 -4.41 -5.93 -0.41
N ALA A 247 -4.91 -7.06 -0.92
CA ALA A 247 -4.95 -7.33 -2.35
C ALA A 247 -6.35 -7.86 -2.70
N SER A 248 -7.07 -7.14 -3.55
CA SER A 248 -8.47 -7.42 -3.86
C SER A 248 -8.77 -7.14 -5.33
N TYR A 249 -9.80 -7.75 -5.86
CA TYR A 249 -10.39 -7.35 -7.14
C TYR A 249 -11.43 -6.25 -7.01
N TYR A 250 -11.71 -5.78 -5.80
CA TYR A 250 -12.71 -4.74 -5.54
C TYR A 250 -12.04 -3.48 -4.99
N THR A 251 -12.48 -2.33 -5.47
CA THR A 251 -12.06 -1.04 -4.90
C THR A 251 -12.84 -0.76 -3.62
N GLN A 252 -12.31 0.11 -2.75
CA GLN A 252 -13.02 0.53 -1.54
C GLN A 252 -14.34 1.23 -1.88
N GLU A 253 -14.37 1.96 -2.99
CA GLU A 253 -15.56 2.65 -3.50
C GLU A 253 -16.63 1.66 -3.96
N GLU A 254 -16.22 0.55 -4.60
CA GLU A 254 -17.15 -0.52 -4.99
C GLU A 254 -17.73 -1.22 -3.78
N LEU A 255 -16.88 -1.61 -2.80
CA LEU A 255 -17.32 -2.23 -1.56
C LEU A 255 -18.28 -1.34 -0.78
N GLU A 256 -18.02 -0.03 -0.68
CA GLU A 256 -18.88 0.90 0.05
C GLU A 256 -20.23 1.12 -0.63
N LYS A 257 -20.24 1.15 -1.96
CA LYS A 257 -21.43 1.47 -2.77
C LYS A 257 -22.48 0.38 -2.75
N LYS A 258 -22.07 -0.89 -2.61
CA LYS A 258 -22.96 -2.04 -2.71
C LYS A 258 -23.61 -2.39 -1.37
N THR A 259 -24.82 -2.92 -1.45
CA THR A 259 -25.57 -3.35 -0.29
C THR A 259 -25.50 -4.86 -0.07
N HIS A 260 -25.18 -5.62 -1.11
CA HIS A 260 -25.04 -7.07 -1.08
C HIS A 260 -23.82 -7.53 -1.87
N ASN A 261 -23.19 -8.59 -1.41
CA ASN A 261 -21.99 -9.17 -2.01
C ASN A 261 -22.17 -9.59 -3.49
N TYR A 262 -23.31 -10.14 -3.85
CA TYR A 262 -23.63 -10.56 -5.22
C TYR A 262 -23.75 -9.39 -6.23
N GLU A 263 -23.78 -8.15 -5.75
CA GLU A 263 -23.81 -6.94 -6.58
C GLU A 263 -22.41 -6.45 -6.94
N LEU A 264 -21.36 -7.01 -6.31
CA LEU A 264 -19.98 -6.57 -6.51
C LEU A 264 -19.52 -6.81 -7.94
N ILE A 265 -18.84 -5.80 -8.48
CA ILE A 265 -18.22 -5.84 -9.81
C ILE A 265 -16.70 -5.71 -9.63
N GLU A 266 -15.99 -6.70 -10.16
CA GLU A 266 -14.54 -6.69 -10.12
C GLU A 266 -13.94 -5.53 -10.93
N SER A 267 -12.87 -4.95 -10.41
CA SER A 267 -11.98 -4.04 -11.13
C SER A 267 -11.30 -4.75 -12.31
N ASP A 268 -10.81 -3.99 -13.27
CA ASP A 268 -9.88 -4.47 -14.29
C ASP A 268 -8.48 -4.78 -13.76
N SER A 269 -8.24 -4.51 -12.50
CA SER A 269 -6.93 -4.55 -11.83
C SER A 269 -6.99 -5.34 -10.53
N VAL A 270 -5.84 -5.82 -10.07
CA VAL A 270 -5.66 -6.11 -8.65
C VAL A 270 -5.45 -4.78 -7.93
N VAL A 271 -6.37 -4.44 -7.04
CA VAL A 271 -6.26 -3.30 -6.12
C VAL A 271 -5.34 -3.70 -4.97
N PHE A 272 -4.12 -3.22 -5.01
CA PHE A 272 -3.07 -3.57 -4.07
C PHE A 272 -2.72 -2.39 -3.18
N CYS A 273 -2.99 -2.53 -1.89
CA CYS A 273 -2.67 -1.54 -0.87
C CYS A 273 -1.47 -2.01 -0.05
N VAL A 274 -0.53 -1.09 0.19
CA VAL A 274 0.59 -1.25 1.12
C VAL A 274 0.46 -0.13 2.12
N ASP A 275 0.15 -0.47 3.38
CA ASP A 275 -0.32 0.46 4.38
C ASP A 275 0.63 0.56 5.57
N TYR A 276 0.93 1.79 5.97
CA TYR A 276 1.60 2.08 7.24
C TYR A 276 0.78 1.54 8.42
N ALA A 277 -0.51 1.91 8.45
CA ALA A 277 -1.45 1.49 9.48
C ALA A 277 -2.90 1.59 8.99
N LEU A 278 -3.77 0.82 9.63
CA LEU A 278 -5.23 0.94 9.58
C LEU A 278 -5.75 1.20 10.99
N ASN A 279 -6.79 2.02 11.09
CA ASN A 279 -7.57 2.12 12.32
C ASN A 279 -8.17 0.77 12.68
N GLY A 280 -8.21 0.41 13.95
CA GLY A 280 -8.82 -0.84 14.39
C GLY A 280 -10.24 -1.02 13.85
N ILE A 281 -10.65 -2.27 13.69
CA ILE A 281 -12.00 -2.63 13.22
C ILE A 281 -13.03 -2.45 14.34
N GLY A 282 -12.62 -2.71 15.58
CA GLY A 282 -13.48 -2.53 16.75
C GLY A 282 -14.71 -3.43 16.80
N SER A 283 -15.66 -3.03 17.64
CA SER A 283 -16.93 -3.73 17.86
C SER A 283 -18.11 -2.75 18.02
N ASN A 284 -17.97 -1.52 17.55
CA ASN A 284 -18.86 -0.40 17.91
C ASN A 284 -20.25 -0.44 17.24
N SER A 285 -20.54 -1.48 16.46
CA SER A 285 -21.92 -1.73 16.00
C SER A 285 -22.85 -2.10 17.17
N CYS A 286 -22.33 -2.79 18.19
CA CYS A 286 -23.06 -3.19 19.39
C CYS A 286 -22.19 -3.26 20.66
N GLY A 287 -20.92 -2.92 20.55
CA GLY A 287 -19.92 -2.91 21.62
C GLY A 287 -19.30 -1.51 21.83
N PRO A 288 -18.19 -1.42 22.60
CA PRO A 288 -17.50 -0.18 22.85
C PRO A 288 -16.78 0.35 21.60
N VAL A 289 -16.41 1.62 21.65
CA VAL A 289 -15.52 2.24 20.66
C VAL A 289 -14.15 1.55 20.63
N VAL A 290 -13.43 1.70 19.52
CA VAL A 290 -12.06 1.20 19.37
C VAL A 290 -11.19 1.71 20.52
N LEU A 291 -10.44 0.80 21.16
CA LEU A 291 -9.50 1.16 22.23
C LEU A 291 -8.39 2.09 21.69
N GLU A 292 -7.93 3.02 22.50
CA GLU A 292 -6.92 4.03 22.11
C GLU A 292 -5.70 3.41 21.44
N GLN A 293 -5.18 2.29 21.96
CA GLN A 293 -4.01 1.59 21.41
C GLN A 293 -4.19 1.04 19.99
N TYR A 294 -5.41 0.99 19.49
CA TYR A 294 -5.74 0.50 18.14
C TYR A 294 -6.29 1.61 17.23
N ARG A 295 -6.33 2.85 17.73
CA ARG A 295 -6.70 4.00 16.90
C ARG A 295 -5.53 4.43 16.05
N PHE A 296 -5.84 4.92 14.87
CA PHE A 296 -4.85 5.55 14.02
C PHE A 296 -4.98 7.07 14.13
N ASP A 297 -4.56 7.60 15.26
CA ASP A 297 -4.62 9.01 15.62
C ASP A 297 -3.24 9.71 15.53
N ASP A 298 -2.22 9.01 15.02
CA ASP A 298 -0.88 9.57 14.81
C ASP A 298 -0.93 10.91 14.06
N VAL A 299 -0.40 11.96 14.69
CA VAL A 299 -0.26 13.29 14.08
C VAL A 299 1.02 13.40 13.25
N LEU A 300 2.08 12.71 13.67
CA LEU A 300 3.38 12.72 12.99
C LEU A 300 3.88 11.27 12.83
N PHE A 301 4.05 10.83 11.57
CA PHE A 301 4.54 9.49 11.29
C PHE A 301 5.35 9.44 9.99
N ARG A 302 6.04 8.32 9.78
CA ARG A 302 6.88 8.12 8.59
C ARG A 302 6.75 6.69 8.11
N PHE A 303 6.42 6.52 6.84
CA PHE A 303 6.28 5.24 6.18
C PHE A 303 7.41 5.02 5.19
N GLN A 304 8.17 3.95 5.39
CA GLN A 304 9.27 3.54 4.52
C GLN A 304 9.03 2.12 4.03
N PHE A 305 9.08 1.92 2.72
CA PHE A 305 8.93 0.62 2.09
C PHE A 305 9.70 0.56 0.78
N THR A 306 9.88 -0.65 0.27
CA THR A 306 10.57 -0.93 -0.99
C THR A 306 9.65 -1.66 -1.93
N LEU A 307 9.65 -1.28 -3.21
CA LEU A 307 8.98 -1.99 -4.30
C LEU A 307 10.03 -2.56 -5.25
N ILE A 308 9.90 -3.85 -5.59
CA ILE A 308 10.83 -4.54 -6.50
C ILE A 308 10.02 -5.28 -7.56
N PRO A 309 9.78 -4.68 -8.73
CA PRO A 309 9.28 -5.44 -9.87
C PRO A 309 10.36 -6.37 -10.40
N TYR A 310 9.95 -7.53 -10.86
CA TYR A 310 10.88 -8.55 -11.37
C TYR A 310 10.25 -9.42 -12.44
N VAL A 311 11.09 -10.11 -13.23
CA VAL A 311 10.71 -11.16 -14.16
C VAL A 311 11.44 -12.42 -13.77
N LYS A 312 10.73 -13.55 -13.77
CA LYS A 312 11.34 -14.88 -13.58
C LYS A 312 12.10 -15.24 -14.85
N GLY A 313 13.38 -15.56 -14.69
CA GLY A 313 14.27 -16.02 -15.76
C GLY A 313 13.92 -17.43 -16.24
#